data_7e368ce1038f7ca276378116d5818f55
#
_entry.id   7e368ce1038f7ca276378116d5818f55
#
_cell.length_a   1.000
_cell.length_b   1.000
_cell.length_c   1.000
_cell.angle_alpha   90.00
_cell.angle_beta   90.00
_cell.angle_gamma   90.00
#
_symmetry.space_group_name_H-M   'P 1'
#
loop_
_entity.id
_entity.type
_entity.pdbx_description
1 polymer ?
#
loop_
_entity_poly.entity_id
_entity_poly.type
_entity_poly.pdbx_seq_one_letter_code
_entity_poly.pdbx_strand_id
1 'polypeptide(L)'
;MLAPLGSCYQGTRLHQEGGRRRLCMGWLGRTLDRMAHWLLKWRIIRGPARWIVNSRYAWSVVSRTDRVRARRLQTRVLSDKLPQHISIIMDGNRRYASDSGLAATLGHRAGKEKLEEVMDWVLEMNIPYLTVYALSTENITGRKPDELEALFDLYVEGLNDLSKDERIHKNSVKVRVAGRKELLPQRVLDAIENTEKLTEKYDKFVFTVCLAYGSREEIIDAVRGIAADHADGSLDLDSIDEVEISKRLWTGDMPDPDLVIRTSGEERISNFLLWQSAYAEYYFTDVYWPSFSKTDLLEAIEAYQNRKRRFGE
;
A
#
# COMPACT_ATOMS: atom_id res chain seq x y z
N MET A 1 24.27 -8.47 -55.59
CA MET A 1 25.54 -9.21 -55.48
C MET A 1 25.67 -9.62 -54.02
N LEU A 2 25.29 -10.86 -53.76
CA LEU A 2 26.12 -11.99 -53.37
C LEU A 2 26.73 -11.87 -51.96
N ALA A 3 26.21 -12.68 -51.07
CA ALA A 3 26.84 -13.25 -49.86
C ALA A 3 28.07 -14.12 -50.28
N PRO A 4 28.89 -14.81 -49.43
CA PRO A 4 28.47 -15.62 -48.27
C PRO A 4 29.51 -15.82 -47.14
N LEU A 5 29.07 -16.44 -45.99
CA LEU A 5 29.51 -17.68 -45.31
C LEU A 5 30.96 -17.84 -44.78
N GLY A 6 31.02 -18.39 -43.55
CA GLY A 6 32.07 -19.29 -43.09
C GLY A 6 32.37 -19.04 -41.59
N SER A 7 32.06 -19.83 -40.68
CA SER A 7 32.21 -21.23 -40.22
C SER A 7 33.21 -21.35 -39.07
N CYS A 8 32.70 -21.92 -37.97
CA CYS A 8 33.33 -22.89 -37.06
C CYS A 8 34.75 -22.66 -36.50
N TYR A 9 34.95 -22.76 -35.21
CA TYR A 9 35.65 -23.91 -34.60
C TYR A 9 35.45 -24.04 -33.07
N GLN A 10 35.38 -25.26 -32.65
CA GLN A 10 35.24 -25.85 -31.35
C GLN A 10 36.42 -25.58 -30.40
N GLY A 11 36.17 -25.69 -29.13
CA GLY A 11 37.22 -25.78 -28.13
C GLY A 11 36.67 -26.09 -26.71
N THR A 12 36.41 -27.38 -26.47
CA THR A 12 36.16 -28.01 -25.18
C THR A 12 37.32 -27.80 -24.18
N ARG A 13 37.02 -27.40 -22.95
CA ARG A 13 37.74 -27.91 -21.76
C ARG A 13 36.82 -27.94 -20.54
N LEU A 14 36.63 -29.15 -20.02
CA LEU A 14 36.07 -29.49 -18.71
C LEU A 14 37.00 -28.97 -17.60
N HIS A 15 36.41 -28.32 -16.60
CA HIS A 15 36.90 -28.37 -15.24
C HIS A 15 35.72 -28.68 -14.32
N GLN A 16 35.74 -29.86 -13.73
CA GLN A 16 34.98 -30.26 -12.57
C GLN A 16 35.55 -29.51 -11.36
N GLU A 17 34.65 -28.89 -10.56
CA GLU A 17 34.78 -28.88 -9.12
C GLU A 17 33.46 -28.58 -8.45
N GLY A 18 33.21 -29.31 -7.38
CA GLY A 18 31.96 -29.52 -6.68
C GLY A 18 31.33 -28.28 -6.05
N GLY A 19 30.07 -28.19 -6.21
CA GLY A 19 29.22 -27.13 -5.59
C GLY A 19 27.81 -27.61 -5.46
N ARG A 20 27.45 -28.03 -4.30
CA ARG A 20 26.17 -28.35 -3.67
C ARG A 20 24.93 -27.95 -4.49
N ARG A 21 24.13 -28.96 -4.86
CA ARG A 21 22.78 -28.82 -5.39
C ARG A 21 21.91 -28.05 -4.38
N ARG A 22 21.67 -26.75 -4.63
CA ARG A 22 20.55 -26.05 -4.04
C ARG A 22 19.29 -26.49 -4.76
N LEU A 23 18.51 -27.34 -4.13
CA LEU A 23 17.19 -27.74 -4.60
C LEU A 23 16.31 -26.50 -4.77
N CYS A 24 15.91 -26.26 -6.02
CA CYS A 24 14.87 -25.29 -6.40
C CYS A 24 13.50 -25.74 -5.85
N MET A 25 13.25 -25.59 -4.57
CA MET A 25 11.92 -25.79 -3.96
C MET A 25 11.00 -24.58 -4.04
N GLY A 26 11.51 -23.45 -4.51
CA GLY A 26 10.72 -22.21 -4.60
C GLY A 26 9.80 -22.10 -5.81
N TRP A 27 10.01 -22.90 -6.85
CA TRP A 27 9.21 -22.82 -8.09
C TRP A 27 7.95 -23.70 -8.03
N LEU A 28 8.02 -24.85 -7.40
CA LEU A 28 6.90 -25.78 -7.24
C LEU A 28 5.82 -25.23 -6.27
N GLY A 29 6.20 -24.46 -5.23
CA GLY A 29 5.24 -23.83 -4.32
C GLY A 29 4.38 -22.79 -5.00
N ARG A 30 5.00 -21.92 -5.84
CA ARG A 30 4.28 -20.85 -6.56
C ARG A 30 3.37 -21.37 -7.68
N THR A 31 3.71 -22.48 -8.29
CA THR A 31 2.85 -23.12 -9.31
C THR A 31 1.66 -23.84 -8.71
N LEU A 32 1.79 -24.41 -7.52
CA LEU A 32 0.68 -25.07 -6.81
C LEU A 32 -0.33 -24.05 -6.24
N ASP A 33 0.12 -22.90 -5.73
CA ASP A 33 -0.77 -21.82 -5.29
C ASP A 33 -1.53 -21.18 -6.47
N ARG A 34 -0.85 -20.95 -7.59
CA ARG A 34 -1.50 -20.44 -8.81
C ARG A 34 -2.48 -21.46 -9.41
N MET A 35 -2.17 -22.76 -9.35
CA MET A 35 -3.09 -23.82 -9.77
C MET A 35 -4.27 -23.97 -8.82
N ALA A 36 -4.09 -23.84 -7.50
CA ALA A 36 -5.16 -23.88 -6.53
C ALA A 36 -6.12 -22.68 -6.70
N HIS A 37 -5.59 -21.47 -6.91
CA HIS A 37 -6.39 -20.28 -7.24
C HIS A 37 -7.08 -20.40 -8.60
N TRP A 38 -6.42 -20.97 -9.60
CA TRP A 38 -7.01 -21.21 -10.92
C TRP A 38 -8.11 -22.27 -10.88
N LEU A 39 -7.92 -23.37 -10.12
CA LEU A 39 -8.93 -24.43 -9.93
C LEU A 39 -10.14 -23.94 -9.12
N LEU A 40 -9.98 -22.99 -8.21
CA LEU A 40 -11.09 -22.36 -7.50
C LEU A 40 -11.91 -21.40 -8.37
N LYS A 41 -11.30 -20.79 -9.41
CA LYS A 41 -12.02 -19.98 -10.43
C LYS A 41 -12.82 -20.82 -11.43
N TRP A 42 -12.46 -22.09 -11.63
CA TRP A 42 -13.20 -22.97 -12.55
C TRP A 42 -14.34 -23.66 -11.82
N ARG A 43 -15.52 -23.21 -12.12
CA ARG A 43 -16.86 -23.67 -11.62
C ARG A 43 -17.18 -25.17 -11.81
N ILE A 44 -16.21 -26.03 -12.10
CA ILE A 44 -16.39 -27.42 -12.56
C ILE A 44 -16.28 -28.45 -11.42
N ILE A 45 -15.77 -28.09 -10.23
CA ILE A 45 -15.66 -29.06 -9.11
C ILE A 45 -16.77 -28.75 -8.08
N ARG A 46 -18.02 -28.98 -8.47
CA ARG A 46 -19.17 -29.05 -7.56
C ARG A 46 -19.37 -30.50 -7.09
N GLY A 47 -18.69 -30.90 -6.03
CA GLY A 47 -18.86 -32.23 -5.46
C GLY A 47 -17.96 -32.48 -4.24
N PRO A 48 -17.15 -33.54 -4.23
CA PRO A 48 -16.41 -34.00 -3.03
C PRO A 48 -15.27 -33.09 -2.59
N ALA A 49 -14.68 -32.26 -3.46
CA ALA A 49 -13.61 -31.35 -3.10
C ALA A 49 -14.02 -30.26 -2.08
N ARG A 50 -15.30 -29.91 -2.05
CA ARG A 50 -15.87 -28.96 -1.08
C ARG A 50 -15.84 -29.50 0.35
N TRP A 51 -15.90 -30.83 0.52
CA TRP A 51 -15.82 -31.47 1.82
C TRP A 51 -14.39 -31.50 2.38
N ILE A 52 -13.36 -31.63 1.51
CA ILE A 52 -11.95 -31.60 1.89
C ILE A 52 -11.52 -30.19 2.30
N VAL A 53 -11.95 -29.16 1.55
CA VAL A 53 -11.65 -27.73 1.85
C VAL A 53 -12.35 -27.27 3.14
N ASN A 54 -13.54 -27.83 3.46
CA ASN A 54 -14.29 -27.50 4.68
C ASN A 54 -13.91 -28.37 5.89
N SER A 55 -12.95 -29.29 5.78
CA SER A 55 -12.51 -30.06 6.93
C SER A 55 -11.66 -29.19 7.88
N ARG A 56 -12.01 -29.17 9.17
CA ARG A 56 -11.24 -28.47 10.24
C ARG A 56 -9.76 -28.82 10.23
N TYR A 57 -9.39 -29.97 9.67
CA TYR A 57 -8.02 -30.45 9.53
C TYR A 57 -7.26 -29.77 8.39
N ALA A 58 -7.88 -29.55 7.20
CA ALA A 58 -7.24 -28.85 6.10
C ALA A 58 -6.93 -27.40 6.49
N TRP A 59 -7.89 -26.72 7.12
CA TRP A 59 -7.69 -25.35 7.65
C TRP A 59 -6.58 -25.28 8.73
N SER A 60 -6.46 -26.28 9.59
CA SER A 60 -5.43 -26.29 10.63
C SER A 60 -4.02 -26.51 10.08
N VAL A 61 -3.88 -27.29 9.00
CA VAL A 61 -2.59 -27.55 8.33
C VAL A 61 -2.16 -26.34 7.52
N VAL A 62 -3.06 -25.76 6.70
CA VAL A 62 -2.81 -24.54 5.92
C VAL A 62 -2.45 -23.39 6.87
N SER A 63 -3.20 -23.17 7.93
CA SER A 63 -2.92 -22.10 8.91
C SER A 63 -1.61 -22.27 9.69
N ARG A 64 -1.11 -23.51 9.85
CA ARG A 64 0.21 -23.77 10.47
C ARG A 64 1.36 -23.49 9.51
N THR A 65 1.24 -23.93 8.25
CA THR A 65 2.27 -23.70 7.23
C THR A 65 2.39 -22.20 6.91
N ASP A 66 1.28 -21.48 6.83
CA ASP A 66 1.28 -20.02 6.59
C ASP A 66 1.91 -19.26 7.76
N ARG A 67 1.63 -19.65 9.00
CA ARG A 67 2.28 -19.05 10.19
C ARG A 67 3.80 -19.27 10.21
N VAL A 68 4.26 -20.47 9.85
CA VAL A 68 5.70 -20.77 9.79
C VAL A 68 6.36 -19.99 8.64
N ARG A 69 5.69 -19.90 7.47
CA ARG A 69 6.14 -19.12 6.32
C ARG A 69 6.24 -17.65 6.69
N ALA A 70 5.19 -17.08 7.27
CA ALA A 70 5.15 -15.69 7.71
C ALA A 70 6.26 -15.37 8.72
N ARG A 71 6.50 -16.24 9.72
CA ARG A 71 7.59 -16.04 10.69
C ARG A 71 8.98 -16.04 10.02
N ARG A 72 9.24 -16.99 9.11
CA ARG A 72 10.52 -17.05 8.38
C ARG A 72 10.70 -15.82 7.49
N LEU A 73 9.64 -15.39 6.81
CA LEU A 73 9.65 -14.19 5.98
C LEU A 73 9.88 -12.95 6.85
N GLN A 74 9.19 -12.83 7.98
CA GLN A 74 9.38 -11.73 8.92
C GLN A 74 10.82 -11.67 9.44
N THR A 75 11.43 -12.80 9.81
CA THR A 75 12.84 -12.82 10.26
C THR A 75 13.78 -12.32 9.16
N ARG A 76 13.57 -12.70 7.90
CA ARG A 76 14.38 -12.22 6.77
C ARG A 76 14.18 -10.73 6.52
N VAL A 77 12.92 -10.29 6.46
CA VAL A 77 12.57 -8.89 6.24
C VAL A 77 13.16 -7.99 7.33
N LEU A 78 13.06 -8.41 8.59
CA LEU A 78 13.61 -7.65 9.72
C LEU A 78 15.14 -7.67 9.81
N SER A 79 15.82 -8.56 9.09
CA SER A 79 17.29 -8.61 9.06
C SER A 79 17.93 -7.68 8.02
N ASP A 80 17.12 -7.02 7.20
CA ASP A 80 17.59 -6.10 6.16
C ASP A 80 16.92 -4.72 6.32
N LYS A 81 17.36 -3.72 5.53
CA LYS A 81 16.86 -2.34 5.61
C LYS A 81 15.36 -2.29 5.29
N LEU A 82 14.57 -1.85 6.26
CA LEU A 82 13.14 -1.61 6.08
C LEU A 82 12.88 -0.27 5.35
N PRO A 83 11.75 -0.13 4.62
CA PRO A 83 11.31 1.17 4.14
C PRO A 83 11.01 2.08 5.32
N GLN A 84 11.31 3.37 5.19
CA GLN A 84 10.93 4.38 6.19
C GLN A 84 9.48 4.82 6.02
N HIS A 85 9.00 4.86 4.77
CA HIS A 85 7.66 5.29 4.44
C HIS A 85 6.99 4.31 3.49
N ILE A 86 5.88 3.73 3.96
CA ILE A 86 5.00 2.90 3.14
C ILE A 86 3.72 3.68 2.82
N SER A 87 3.35 3.69 1.54
CA SER A 87 2.08 4.24 1.09
C SER A 87 1.20 3.16 0.49
N ILE A 88 -0.11 3.15 0.80
CA ILE A 88 -1.02 2.08 0.40
C ILE A 88 -2.26 2.63 -0.31
N ILE A 89 -2.52 2.15 -1.52
CA ILE A 89 -3.79 2.35 -2.23
C ILE A 89 -4.69 1.17 -1.91
N MET A 90 -5.66 1.40 -1.01
CA MET A 90 -6.58 0.41 -0.44
C MET A 90 -7.72 0.07 -1.40
N ASP A 91 -7.39 -0.60 -2.52
CA ASP A 91 -8.37 -0.93 -3.57
C ASP A 91 -8.99 -2.33 -3.38
N GLY A 92 -10.23 -2.49 -3.86
CA GLY A 92 -10.93 -3.76 -3.90
C GLY A 92 -12.04 -3.95 -2.86
N ASN A 93 -12.35 -2.99 -1.98
CA ASN A 93 -13.41 -3.09 -0.97
C ASN A 93 -14.78 -3.46 -1.58
N ARG A 94 -15.18 -2.80 -2.67
CA ARG A 94 -16.46 -3.06 -3.36
C ARG A 94 -16.47 -4.41 -4.06
N ARG A 95 -15.36 -4.78 -4.71
CA ARG A 95 -15.22 -6.08 -5.40
C ARG A 95 -15.27 -7.22 -4.39
N TYR A 96 -14.57 -7.08 -3.26
CA TYR A 96 -14.64 -8.03 -2.14
C TYR A 96 -16.08 -8.25 -1.66
N ALA A 97 -16.83 -7.17 -1.42
CA ALA A 97 -18.23 -7.27 -1.00
C ALA A 97 -19.09 -7.94 -2.07
N SER A 98 -18.96 -7.53 -3.34
CA SER A 98 -19.71 -8.12 -4.46
C SER A 98 -19.45 -9.62 -4.61
N ASP A 99 -18.19 -10.05 -4.58
CA ASP A 99 -17.82 -11.47 -4.72
C ASP A 99 -18.27 -12.31 -3.51
N SER A 100 -18.45 -11.66 -2.35
CA SER A 100 -18.97 -12.28 -1.13
C SER A 100 -20.49 -12.20 -1.00
N GLY A 101 -21.19 -11.57 -1.94
CA GLY A 101 -22.65 -11.36 -1.88
C GLY A 101 -23.08 -10.34 -0.81
N LEU A 102 -22.19 -9.43 -0.44
CA LEU A 102 -22.42 -8.41 0.59
C LEU A 102 -22.69 -7.04 -0.02
N ALA A 103 -23.30 -6.15 0.75
CA ALA A 103 -23.44 -4.75 0.38
C ALA A 103 -22.07 -4.05 0.37
N ALA A 104 -21.88 -3.05 -0.50
CA ALA A 104 -20.62 -2.30 -0.64
C ALA A 104 -20.15 -1.68 0.68
N THR A 105 -21.07 -1.21 1.52
CA THR A 105 -20.81 -0.63 2.85
C THR A 105 -20.12 -1.63 3.78
N LEU A 106 -20.47 -2.91 3.72
CA LEU A 106 -19.79 -3.96 4.51
C LEU A 106 -18.37 -4.22 4.00
N GLY A 107 -18.11 -4.08 2.71
CA GLY A 107 -16.76 -4.13 2.16
C GLY A 107 -15.88 -2.98 2.65
N HIS A 108 -16.44 -1.77 2.74
CA HIS A 108 -15.73 -0.61 3.30
C HIS A 108 -15.45 -0.78 4.80
N ARG A 109 -16.40 -1.33 5.57
CA ARG A 109 -16.18 -1.63 6.99
C ARG A 109 -15.09 -2.67 7.20
N ALA A 110 -15.10 -3.77 6.44
CA ALA A 110 -14.03 -4.76 6.45
C ALA A 110 -12.67 -4.14 6.05
N GLY A 111 -12.68 -3.14 5.15
CA GLY A 111 -11.47 -2.38 4.79
C GLY A 111 -10.95 -1.50 5.94
N LYS A 112 -11.84 -0.90 6.76
CA LYS A 112 -11.46 -0.16 7.99
C LYS A 112 -10.80 -1.10 9.00
N GLU A 113 -11.42 -2.26 9.28
CA GLU A 113 -10.86 -3.26 10.19
C GLU A 113 -9.48 -3.75 9.72
N LYS A 114 -9.31 -3.94 8.40
CA LYS A 114 -8.02 -4.31 7.82
C LYS A 114 -6.95 -3.23 7.99
N LEU A 115 -7.33 -1.97 7.90
CA LEU A 115 -6.40 -0.86 8.13
C LEU A 115 -5.84 -0.88 9.56
N GLU A 116 -6.68 -1.18 10.55
CA GLU A 116 -6.24 -1.31 11.94
C GLU A 116 -5.21 -2.43 12.12
N GLU A 117 -5.43 -3.59 11.49
CA GLU A 117 -4.45 -4.70 11.49
C GLU A 117 -3.13 -4.29 10.83
N VAL A 118 -3.18 -3.58 9.70
CA VAL A 118 -1.97 -3.13 8.97
C VAL A 118 -1.20 -2.09 9.80
N MET A 119 -1.89 -1.18 10.48
CA MET A 119 -1.25 -0.25 11.42
C MET A 119 -0.47 -0.99 12.51
N ASP A 120 -1.06 -2.04 13.10
CA ASP A 120 -0.36 -2.87 14.10
C ASP A 120 0.92 -3.50 13.52
N TRP A 121 0.86 -4.04 12.30
CA TRP A 121 2.04 -4.66 11.67
C TRP A 121 3.13 -3.63 11.36
N VAL A 122 2.76 -2.43 10.91
CA VAL A 122 3.70 -1.34 10.63
C VAL A 122 4.37 -0.85 11.92
N LEU A 123 3.59 -0.70 13.00
CA LEU A 123 4.12 -0.34 14.32
C LEU A 123 5.05 -1.43 14.88
N GLU A 124 4.68 -2.72 14.79
CA GLU A 124 5.54 -3.84 15.20
C GLU A 124 6.89 -3.85 14.46
N MET A 125 6.91 -3.45 13.19
CA MET A 125 8.13 -3.38 12.38
C MET A 125 8.92 -2.08 12.56
N ASN A 126 8.42 -1.13 13.39
CA ASN A 126 9.00 0.19 13.58
C ASN A 126 9.19 0.98 12.27
N ILE A 127 8.24 0.90 11.35
CA ILE A 127 8.22 1.70 10.12
C ILE A 127 7.57 3.04 10.46
N PRO A 128 8.31 4.17 10.40
CA PRO A 128 7.85 5.41 11.02
C PRO A 128 6.73 6.13 10.27
N TYR A 129 6.56 5.90 8.96
CA TYR A 129 5.56 6.61 8.16
C TYR A 129 4.65 5.63 7.42
N LEU A 130 3.34 5.83 7.58
CA LEU A 130 2.29 5.13 6.83
C LEU A 130 1.33 6.14 6.22
N THR A 131 1.18 6.13 4.90
CA THR A 131 0.18 6.95 4.20
C THR A 131 -0.81 6.04 3.48
N VAL A 132 -2.11 6.30 3.63
CA VAL A 132 -3.17 5.50 3.00
C VAL A 132 -4.08 6.35 2.12
N TYR A 133 -4.46 5.82 0.95
CA TYR A 133 -5.40 6.45 0.05
C TYR A 133 -6.82 5.97 0.35
N ALA A 134 -7.59 6.78 1.07
CA ALA A 134 -8.92 6.42 1.54
C ALA A 134 -10.04 6.95 0.62
N LEU A 135 -9.92 8.18 0.10
CA LEU A 135 -10.91 8.79 -0.80
C LEU A 135 -10.23 9.74 -1.77
N SER A 136 -10.40 9.51 -3.08
CA SER A 136 -9.94 10.45 -4.09
C SER A 136 -10.95 11.58 -4.37
N THR A 137 -10.49 12.69 -4.94
CA THR A 137 -11.37 13.78 -5.39
C THR A 137 -12.39 13.30 -6.42
N GLU A 138 -11.98 12.41 -7.34
CA GLU A 138 -12.84 11.84 -8.36
C GLU A 138 -13.93 10.93 -7.76
N ASN A 139 -13.63 10.28 -6.63
CA ASN A 139 -14.62 9.44 -5.94
C ASN A 139 -15.73 10.25 -5.30
N ILE A 140 -15.49 11.50 -4.90
CA ILE A 140 -16.53 12.39 -4.35
C ILE A 140 -17.58 12.69 -5.41
N THR A 141 -17.16 12.97 -6.64
CA THR A 141 -18.08 13.30 -7.74
C THR A 141 -18.66 12.08 -8.43
N GLY A 142 -17.97 10.93 -8.38
CA GLY A 142 -18.35 9.72 -9.14
C GLY A 142 -19.15 8.68 -8.36
N ARG A 143 -19.27 8.79 -7.03
CA ARG A 143 -20.03 7.84 -6.20
C ARG A 143 -21.48 8.24 -6.05
N LYS A 144 -22.34 7.25 -5.76
CA LYS A 144 -23.73 7.52 -5.39
C LYS A 144 -23.77 8.26 -4.05
N PRO A 145 -24.69 9.22 -3.86
CA PRO A 145 -24.78 10.00 -2.62
C PRO A 145 -24.88 9.13 -1.36
N ASP A 146 -25.72 8.12 -1.35
CA ASP A 146 -25.91 7.22 -0.19
C ASP A 146 -24.62 6.45 0.16
N GLU A 147 -23.84 6.02 -0.85
CA GLU A 147 -22.54 5.37 -0.62
C GLU A 147 -21.52 6.35 -0.05
N LEU A 148 -21.53 7.59 -0.55
CA LEU A 148 -20.61 8.63 -0.08
C LEU A 148 -20.93 9.03 1.36
N GLU A 149 -22.20 9.20 1.71
CA GLU A 149 -22.63 9.48 3.09
C GLU A 149 -22.20 8.38 4.07
N ALA A 150 -22.41 7.10 3.68
CA ALA A 150 -21.97 5.97 4.49
C ALA A 150 -20.42 5.92 4.67
N LEU A 151 -19.67 6.37 3.66
CA LEU A 151 -18.23 6.52 3.77
C LEU A 151 -17.83 7.66 4.72
N PHE A 152 -18.49 8.80 4.64
CA PHE A 152 -18.25 9.90 5.56
C PHE A 152 -18.51 9.49 7.03
N ASP A 153 -19.60 8.75 7.27
CA ASP A 153 -19.87 8.22 8.63
C ASP A 153 -18.78 7.25 9.08
N LEU A 154 -18.28 6.39 8.17
CA LEU A 154 -17.19 5.47 8.46
C LEU A 154 -15.87 6.21 8.75
N TYR A 155 -15.58 7.33 8.08
CA TYR A 155 -14.41 8.16 8.38
C TYR A 155 -14.53 8.86 9.72
N VAL A 156 -15.71 9.40 10.07
CA VAL A 156 -15.96 9.96 11.39
C VAL A 156 -15.76 8.91 12.48
N GLU A 157 -16.34 7.71 12.30
CA GLU A 157 -16.13 6.58 13.22
C GLU A 157 -14.64 6.25 13.34
N GLY A 158 -13.94 6.05 12.23
CA GLY A 158 -12.53 5.68 12.22
C GLY A 158 -11.61 6.72 12.87
N LEU A 159 -11.81 8.02 12.60
CA LEU A 159 -11.04 9.08 13.21
C LEU A 159 -11.30 9.17 14.73
N ASN A 160 -12.56 9.04 15.14
CA ASN A 160 -12.91 9.02 16.57
C ASN A 160 -12.35 7.78 17.30
N ASP A 161 -12.29 6.62 16.62
CA ASP A 161 -11.66 5.42 17.17
C ASP A 161 -10.15 5.64 17.34
N LEU A 162 -9.46 6.19 16.33
CA LEU A 162 -8.03 6.53 16.40
C LEU A 162 -7.73 7.49 17.54
N SER A 163 -8.58 8.50 17.77
CA SER A 163 -8.39 9.48 18.84
C SER A 163 -8.45 8.89 20.24
N LYS A 164 -9.08 7.73 20.41
CA LYS A 164 -9.27 7.02 21.70
C LYS A 164 -8.41 5.77 21.82
N ASP A 165 -7.75 5.36 20.74
CA ASP A 165 -6.98 4.12 20.70
C ASP A 165 -5.70 4.25 21.54
N GLU A 166 -5.58 3.42 22.56
CA GLU A 166 -4.39 3.38 23.42
C GLU A 166 -3.10 3.11 22.64
N ARG A 167 -3.17 2.38 21.52
CA ARG A 167 -2.03 2.08 20.67
C ARG A 167 -1.45 3.35 20.04
N ILE A 168 -2.31 4.27 19.61
CA ILE A 168 -1.93 5.59 19.06
C ILE A 168 -1.14 6.39 20.09
N HIS A 169 -1.68 6.48 21.29
CA HIS A 169 -1.05 7.26 22.38
C HIS A 169 0.22 6.61 22.91
N LYS A 170 0.21 5.30 23.14
CA LYS A 170 1.37 4.54 23.65
C LYS A 170 2.56 4.55 22.67
N ASN A 171 2.28 4.49 21.38
CA ASN A 171 3.34 4.50 20.35
C ASN A 171 3.68 5.91 19.86
N SER A 172 3.04 6.96 20.40
CA SER A 172 3.26 8.35 19.96
C SER A 172 3.03 8.52 18.46
N VAL A 173 1.85 8.09 17.97
CA VAL A 173 1.47 8.17 16.56
C VAL A 173 0.79 9.50 16.30
N LYS A 174 1.39 10.34 15.45
CA LYS A 174 0.77 11.56 14.92
C LYS A 174 -0.18 11.18 13.79
N VAL A 175 -1.46 11.50 13.93
CA VAL A 175 -2.45 11.28 12.88
C VAL A 175 -2.63 12.56 12.09
N ARG A 176 -2.67 12.45 10.76
CA ARG A 176 -2.83 13.56 9.83
C ARG A 176 -3.81 13.21 8.72
N VAL A 177 -4.48 14.23 8.20
CA VAL A 177 -5.34 14.10 7.03
C VAL A 177 -4.88 15.07 5.95
N ALA A 178 -4.48 14.52 4.80
CA ALA A 178 -4.11 15.29 3.61
C ALA A 178 -5.24 15.24 2.58
N GLY A 179 -5.52 16.37 1.92
CA GLY A 179 -6.51 16.49 0.86
C GLY A 179 -7.33 17.76 0.94
N ARG A 180 -8.30 17.88 0.04
CA ARG A 180 -9.18 19.05 -0.08
C ARG A 180 -10.27 19.02 0.98
N LYS A 181 -9.92 19.53 2.18
CA LYS A 181 -10.82 19.53 3.34
C LYS A 181 -12.14 20.25 3.04
N GLU A 182 -12.15 21.27 2.16
CA GLU A 182 -13.34 22.00 1.76
C GLU A 182 -14.41 21.16 0.99
N LEU A 183 -14.04 19.97 0.52
CA LEU A 183 -14.97 19.03 -0.10
C LEU A 183 -15.63 18.07 0.91
N LEU A 184 -15.24 18.13 2.17
CA LEU A 184 -15.71 17.23 3.22
C LEU A 184 -16.84 17.89 4.03
N PRO A 185 -17.86 17.14 4.48
CA PRO A 185 -18.90 17.68 5.33
C PRO A 185 -18.35 18.04 6.73
N GLN A 186 -18.98 19.02 7.40
CA GLN A 186 -18.51 19.59 8.66
C GLN A 186 -18.22 18.51 9.72
N ARG A 187 -19.07 17.49 9.85
CA ARG A 187 -18.86 16.41 10.82
C ARG A 187 -17.54 15.64 10.63
N VAL A 188 -17.07 15.53 9.36
CA VAL A 188 -15.77 14.91 9.06
C VAL A 188 -14.64 15.88 9.42
N LEU A 189 -14.80 17.17 9.12
CA LEU A 189 -13.82 18.21 9.50
C LEU A 189 -13.63 18.27 11.02
N ASP A 190 -14.73 18.24 11.79
CA ASP A 190 -14.68 18.24 13.26
C ASP A 190 -13.93 17.01 13.80
N ALA A 191 -14.15 15.82 13.21
CA ALA A 191 -13.45 14.61 13.59
C ALA A 191 -11.95 14.67 13.23
N ILE A 192 -11.61 15.25 12.08
CA ILE A 192 -10.21 15.48 11.65
C ILE A 192 -9.52 16.40 12.66
N GLU A 193 -10.08 17.58 12.90
CA GLU A 193 -9.50 18.58 13.79
C GLU A 193 -9.27 18.02 15.20
N ASN A 194 -10.27 17.32 15.74
CA ASN A 194 -10.15 16.69 17.05
C ASN A 194 -9.01 15.67 17.09
N THR A 195 -8.91 14.79 16.08
CA THR A 195 -7.90 13.73 16.05
C THR A 195 -6.49 14.29 15.82
N GLU A 196 -6.33 15.23 14.88
CA GLU A 196 -5.06 15.91 14.63
C GLU A 196 -4.58 16.63 15.87
N LYS A 197 -5.44 17.39 16.56
CA LYS A 197 -5.12 18.13 17.79
C LYS A 197 -4.71 17.22 18.96
N LEU A 198 -5.40 16.09 19.16
CA LEU A 198 -5.07 15.15 20.23
C LEU A 198 -3.72 14.45 20.02
N THR A 199 -3.26 14.35 18.77
CA THR A 199 -2.04 13.65 18.40
C THR A 199 -0.91 14.58 17.91
N GLU A 200 -1.12 15.91 17.87
CA GLU A 200 -0.18 16.90 17.31
C GLU A 200 1.22 16.85 17.93
N LYS A 201 1.28 16.54 19.24
CA LYS A 201 2.52 16.47 20.04
C LYS A 201 3.34 15.21 19.81
N TYR A 202 2.80 14.23 19.07
CA TYR A 202 3.46 12.97 18.81
C TYR A 202 4.36 13.07 17.58
N ASP A 203 5.50 12.38 17.59
CA ASP A 203 6.55 12.49 16.56
C ASP A 203 7.24 11.18 16.20
N LYS A 204 6.92 10.08 16.92
CA LYS A 204 7.61 8.81 16.71
C LYS A 204 7.13 8.07 15.47
N PHE A 205 5.82 8.10 15.22
CA PHE A 205 5.19 7.54 14.04
C PHE A 205 4.22 8.57 13.45
N VAL A 206 4.09 8.57 12.12
CA VAL A 206 3.14 9.44 11.41
C VAL A 206 2.21 8.59 10.57
N PHE A 207 0.92 8.68 10.85
CA PHE A 207 -0.12 8.04 10.07
C PHE A 207 -0.91 9.10 9.30
N THR A 208 -0.82 9.08 7.97
CA THR A 208 -1.49 10.05 7.09
C THR A 208 -2.61 9.37 6.32
N VAL A 209 -3.82 9.93 6.43
CA VAL A 209 -5.00 9.50 5.68
C VAL A 209 -5.29 10.51 4.57
N CYS A 210 -5.18 10.09 3.32
CA CYS A 210 -5.53 10.90 2.17
C CYS A 210 -7.04 10.84 1.91
N LEU A 211 -7.76 11.92 2.29
CA LEU A 211 -9.22 12.10 2.12
C LEU A 211 -9.50 13.24 1.16
N ALA A 212 -10.40 13.03 0.22
CA ALA A 212 -10.64 14.01 -0.85
C ALA A 212 -9.33 14.46 -1.50
N TYR A 213 -8.42 13.50 -1.67
CA TYR A 213 -7.06 13.76 -2.11
C TYR A 213 -6.92 13.53 -3.61
N GLY A 214 -6.11 14.40 -4.25
CA GLY A 214 -5.62 14.22 -5.59
C GLY A 214 -4.30 14.97 -5.74
N SER A 215 -3.26 14.29 -6.22
CA SER A 215 -1.93 14.87 -6.30
C SER A 215 -1.84 16.03 -7.32
N ARG A 216 -2.66 16.00 -8.38
CA ARG A 216 -2.72 17.11 -9.33
C ARG A 216 -3.24 18.39 -8.66
N GLU A 217 -4.25 18.26 -7.81
CA GLU A 217 -4.82 19.35 -7.03
C GLU A 217 -3.81 19.87 -6.00
N GLU A 218 -3.12 18.98 -5.32
CA GLU A 218 -2.04 19.30 -4.37
C GLU A 218 -0.93 20.12 -5.05
N ILE A 219 -0.46 19.68 -6.23
CA ILE A 219 0.56 20.38 -7.01
C ILE A 219 0.05 21.77 -7.46
N ILE A 220 -1.21 21.87 -7.91
CA ILE A 220 -1.80 23.15 -8.30
C ILE A 220 -1.83 24.12 -7.11
N ASP A 221 -2.19 23.64 -5.92
CA ASP A 221 -2.22 24.46 -4.70
C ASP A 221 -0.81 24.92 -4.31
N ALA A 222 0.20 24.05 -4.42
CA ALA A 222 1.60 24.42 -4.21
C ALA A 222 2.04 25.53 -5.20
N VAL A 223 1.72 25.39 -6.49
CA VAL A 223 2.03 26.40 -7.52
C VAL A 223 1.32 27.73 -7.22
N ARG A 224 0.05 27.69 -6.77
CA ARG A 224 -0.68 28.91 -6.40
C ARG A 224 -0.03 29.60 -5.19
N GLY A 225 0.41 28.83 -4.19
CA GLY A 225 1.15 29.36 -3.04
C GLY A 225 2.45 30.06 -3.46
N ILE A 226 3.23 29.41 -4.35
CA ILE A 226 4.45 29.99 -4.93
C ILE A 226 4.15 31.30 -5.66
N ALA A 227 3.11 31.33 -6.50
CA ALA A 227 2.73 32.54 -7.25
C ALA A 227 2.28 33.67 -6.31
N ALA A 228 1.58 33.39 -5.24
CA ALA A 228 1.16 34.37 -4.25
C ALA A 228 2.36 34.98 -3.50
N ASP A 229 3.29 34.14 -3.03
CA ASP A 229 4.48 34.58 -2.31
C ASP A 229 5.46 35.35 -3.22
N HIS A 230 5.51 35.03 -4.53
CA HIS A 230 6.25 35.83 -5.48
C HIS A 230 5.59 37.18 -5.70
N ALA A 231 4.26 37.24 -5.81
CA ALA A 231 3.53 38.49 -6.01
C ALA A 231 3.65 39.44 -4.83
N ASP A 232 3.79 38.97 -3.60
CA ASP A 232 4.01 39.79 -2.41
C ASP A 232 5.49 40.07 -2.11
N GLY A 233 6.41 39.53 -2.94
CA GLY A 233 7.86 39.75 -2.84
C GLY A 233 8.57 38.87 -1.79
N SER A 234 7.90 37.88 -1.18
CA SER A 234 8.49 36.99 -0.20
C SER A 234 9.28 35.84 -0.82
N LEU A 235 9.09 35.56 -2.11
CA LEU A 235 9.78 34.49 -2.84
C LEU A 235 10.37 35.00 -4.18
N ASP A 236 11.66 34.70 -4.41
CA ASP A 236 12.31 34.91 -5.70
C ASP A 236 12.07 33.71 -6.63
N LEU A 237 11.72 33.94 -7.89
CA LEU A 237 11.51 32.88 -8.88
C LEU A 237 12.76 32.01 -9.08
N ASP A 238 13.96 32.62 -9.01
CA ASP A 238 15.23 31.89 -9.15
C ASP A 238 15.53 30.96 -7.96
N SER A 239 14.79 31.09 -6.85
CA SER A 239 14.90 30.21 -5.67
C SER A 239 13.96 28.98 -5.72
N ILE A 240 13.14 28.86 -6.76
CA ILE A 240 12.19 27.76 -6.90
C ILE A 240 12.94 26.50 -7.35
N ASP A 241 13.04 25.54 -6.45
CA ASP A 241 13.61 24.21 -6.69
C ASP A 241 12.63 23.08 -6.26
N GLU A 242 13.06 21.83 -6.36
CA GLU A 242 12.27 20.67 -5.94
C GLU A 242 11.93 20.73 -4.44
N VAL A 243 12.81 21.27 -3.60
CA VAL A 243 12.62 21.39 -2.16
C VAL A 243 11.53 22.43 -1.86
N GLU A 244 11.52 23.55 -2.58
CA GLU A 244 10.52 24.60 -2.41
C GLU A 244 9.12 24.12 -2.81
N ILE A 245 9.00 23.32 -3.88
CA ILE A 245 7.74 22.69 -4.26
C ILE A 245 7.31 21.67 -3.22
N SER A 246 8.23 20.78 -2.83
CA SER A 246 7.95 19.70 -1.85
C SER A 246 7.41 20.24 -0.52
N LYS A 247 7.98 21.34 0.01
CA LYS A 247 7.53 21.98 1.25
C LYS A 247 6.08 22.48 1.20
N ARG A 248 5.56 22.78 0.01
CA ARG A 248 4.21 23.34 -0.18
C ARG A 248 3.17 22.29 -0.47
N LEU A 249 3.58 21.04 -0.66
CA LEU A 249 2.64 19.93 -0.78
C LEU A 249 1.93 19.68 0.56
N TRP A 250 0.72 19.16 0.51
CA TRP A 250 -0.05 18.83 1.71
C TRP A 250 0.66 17.79 2.62
N THR A 251 1.64 17.08 2.06
CA THR A 251 2.48 16.09 2.74
C THR A 251 3.94 16.53 2.89
N GLY A 252 4.23 17.80 2.66
CA GLY A 252 5.60 18.34 2.46
C GLY A 252 6.54 18.30 3.66
N ASP A 253 6.05 17.96 4.85
CA ASP A 253 6.82 17.78 6.08
C ASP A 253 7.16 16.31 6.37
N MET A 254 6.87 15.41 5.43
CA MET A 254 7.18 13.98 5.53
C MET A 254 8.20 13.56 4.47
N PRO A 255 8.99 12.51 4.73
CA PRO A 255 9.83 11.92 3.68
C PRO A 255 8.95 11.30 2.58
N ASP A 256 9.48 11.28 1.37
CA ASP A 256 8.86 10.60 0.25
C ASP A 256 8.66 9.10 0.53
N PRO A 257 7.63 8.44 -0.03
CA PRO A 257 7.43 7.03 0.16
C PRO A 257 8.54 6.20 -0.49
N ASP A 258 9.07 5.25 0.25
CA ASP A 258 9.99 4.24 -0.27
C ASP A 258 9.27 3.16 -1.06
N LEU A 259 8.06 2.79 -0.60
CA LEU A 259 7.27 1.70 -1.14
C LEU A 259 5.80 2.11 -1.26
N VAL A 260 5.26 2.00 -2.46
CA VAL A 260 3.83 2.18 -2.74
C VAL A 260 3.21 0.81 -3.05
N ILE A 261 2.24 0.40 -2.24
CA ILE A 261 1.51 -0.85 -2.41
C ILE A 261 0.11 -0.54 -2.96
N ARG A 262 -0.32 -1.27 -3.98
CA ARG A 262 -1.71 -1.25 -4.44
C ARG A 262 -2.28 -2.64 -4.49
N THR A 263 -3.46 -2.80 -3.87
CA THR A 263 -4.22 -4.04 -3.84
C THR A 263 -5.19 -4.15 -5.03
N SER A 264 -5.73 -5.37 -5.28
CA SER A 264 -6.83 -5.62 -6.22
C SER A 264 -6.45 -5.70 -7.70
N GLY A 265 -5.14 -5.93 -8.04
CA GLY A 265 -4.68 -6.23 -9.40
C GLY A 265 -4.67 -5.04 -10.37
N GLU A 266 -4.84 -3.82 -9.89
CA GLU A 266 -4.81 -2.62 -10.71
C GLU A 266 -3.41 -2.00 -10.71
N GLU A 267 -2.76 -1.92 -11.87
CA GLU A 267 -1.39 -1.43 -12.03
C GLU A 267 -1.34 0.04 -12.45
N ARG A 268 -1.91 0.92 -11.63
CA ARG A 268 -1.90 2.39 -11.79
C ARG A 268 -1.93 3.08 -10.43
N ILE A 269 -1.49 4.32 -10.34
CA ILE A 269 -1.40 5.09 -9.08
C ILE A 269 -2.58 6.02 -8.84
N SER A 270 -3.44 6.24 -9.83
CA SER A 270 -4.72 6.94 -9.72
C SER A 270 -4.63 8.30 -9.01
N ASN A 271 -3.73 9.18 -9.46
CA ASN A 271 -3.55 10.51 -8.90
C ASN A 271 -3.12 10.54 -7.41
N PHE A 272 -2.44 9.48 -6.95
CA PHE A 272 -1.96 9.36 -5.58
C PHE A 272 -0.46 9.65 -5.50
N LEU A 273 -0.06 10.63 -4.69
CA LEU A 273 1.33 11.01 -4.39
C LEU A 273 2.26 11.08 -5.62
N LEU A 274 1.82 11.74 -6.73
CA LEU A 274 2.57 11.78 -7.99
C LEU A 274 3.97 12.36 -7.84
N TRP A 275 4.10 13.46 -7.10
CA TRP A 275 5.38 14.12 -6.86
C TRP A 275 6.25 13.26 -5.93
N GLN A 276 5.70 12.87 -4.80
CA GLN A 276 6.39 12.20 -3.73
C GLN A 276 6.83 10.77 -4.10
N SER A 277 6.12 10.12 -5.04
CA SER A 277 6.41 8.73 -5.43
C SER A 277 7.32 8.60 -6.66
N ALA A 278 7.97 9.70 -7.09
CA ALA A 278 8.83 9.73 -8.27
C ALA A 278 9.96 8.67 -8.22
N TYR A 279 10.46 8.37 -7.03
CA TYR A 279 11.52 7.38 -6.80
C TYR A 279 11.08 6.20 -5.92
N ALA A 280 9.77 6.07 -5.66
CA ALA A 280 9.22 4.97 -4.88
C ALA A 280 9.26 3.65 -5.66
N GLU A 281 9.43 2.54 -4.96
CA GLU A 281 9.20 1.21 -5.51
C GLU A 281 7.71 0.87 -5.45
N TYR A 282 7.17 0.33 -6.54
CA TYR A 282 5.75 -0.05 -6.63
C TYR A 282 5.59 -1.55 -6.48
N TYR A 283 4.62 -1.95 -5.66
CA TYR A 283 4.21 -3.34 -5.50
C TYR A 283 2.70 -3.48 -5.74
N PHE A 284 2.34 -4.21 -6.79
CA PHE A 284 0.94 -4.48 -7.13
C PHE A 284 0.59 -5.93 -6.76
N THR A 285 -0.57 -6.12 -6.14
CA THR A 285 -1.06 -7.45 -5.75
C THR A 285 -2.53 -7.64 -6.15
N ASP A 286 -2.88 -8.86 -6.57
CA ASP A 286 -4.26 -9.23 -6.92
C ASP A 286 -5.19 -9.34 -5.71
N VAL A 287 -4.65 -9.34 -4.49
CA VAL A 287 -5.43 -9.49 -3.25
C VAL A 287 -6.30 -8.26 -3.04
N TYR A 288 -7.59 -8.44 -2.74
CA TYR A 288 -8.46 -7.34 -2.33
C TYR A 288 -8.05 -6.80 -0.96
N TRP A 289 -8.19 -5.48 -0.76
CA TRP A 289 -7.78 -4.85 0.49
C TRP A 289 -8.30 -5.54 1.77
N PRO A 290 -9.60 -5.91 1.91
CA PRO A 290 -10.07 -6.60 3.11
C PRO A 290 -9.43 -7.97 3.35
N SER A 291 -8.87 -8.59 2.31
CA SER A 291 -8.18 -9.88 2.38
C SER A 291 -6.67 -9.78 2.50
N PHE A 292 -6.11 -8.56 2.50
CA PHE A 292 -4.68 -8.31 2.60
C PHE A 292 -4.14 -8.83 3.93
N SER A 293 -3.07 -9.61 3.89
CA SER A 293 -2.52 -10.28 5.08
C SER A 293 -1.14 -9.73 5.46
N LYS A 294 -0.69 -10.05 6.68
CA LYS A 294 0.69 -9.73 7.10
C LYS A 294 1.73 -10.37 6.18
N THR A 295 1.44 -11.52 5.60
CA THR A 295 2.33 -12.18 4.62
C THR A 295 2.44 -11.35 3.35
N ASP A 296 1.33 -10.77 2.84
CA ASP A 296 1.35 -9.92 1.64
C ASP A 296 2.16 -8.64 1.88
N LEU A 297 2.04 -8.03 3.08
CA LEU A 297 2.86 -6.88 3.46
C LEU A 297 4.36 -7.23 3.52
N LEU A 298 4.69 -8.37 4.14
CA LEU A 298 6.08 -8.83 4.21
C LEU A 298 6.65 -9.18 2.83
N GLU A 299 5.85 -9.76 1.93
CA GLU A 299 6.26 -10.02 0.54
C GLU A 299 6.49 -8.72 -0.25
N ALA A 300 5.68 -7.69 -0.02
CA ALA A 300 5.89 -6.37 -0.61
C ALA A 300 7.20 -5.74 -0.12
N ILE A 301 7.48 -5.82 1.19
CA ILE A 301 8.73 -5.31 1.76
C ILE A 301 9.95 -6.13 1.27
N GLU A 302 9.84 -7.46 1.20
CA GLU A 302 10.92 -8.30 0.63
C GLU A 302 11.19 -7.96 -0.84
N ALA A 303 10.15 -7.68 -1.62
CA ALA A 303 10.30 -7.24 -3.01
C ALA A 303 11.03 -5.89 -3.10
N TYR A 304 10.71 -4.93 -2.24
CA TYR A 304 11.41 -3.67 -2.11
C TYR A 304 12.90 -3.87 -1.76
N GLN A 305 13.21 -4.70 -0.77
CA GLN A 305 14.58 -4.99 -0.35
C GLN A 305 15.42 -5.66 -1.44
N ASN A 306 14.80 -6.50 -2.27
CA ASN A 306 15.49 -7.21 -3.36
C ASN A 306 15.73 -6.35 -4.62
N ARG A 307 15.11 -5.17 -4.73
CA ARG A 307 15.35 -4.26 -5.84
C ARG A 307 16.61 -3.45 -5.57
N LYS A 308 17.57 -3.55 -6.48
CA LYS A 308 18.75 -2.66 -6.44
C LYS A 308 18.27 -1.28 -6.91
N ARG A 309 18.22 -0.34 -6.00
CA ARG A 309 17.98 1.07 -6.35
C ARG A 309 19.16 1.56 -7.19
N ARG A 310 19.00 1.61 -8.51
CA ARG A 310 19.94 2.22 -9.43
C ARG A 310 19.45 3.65 -9.69
N PHE A 311 19.96 4.62 -8.94
CA PHE A 311 19.73 6.04 -9.21
C PHE A 311 20.61 6.48 -10.39
N GLY A 312 20.27 6.01 -11.62
CA GLY A 312 20.94 6.52 -12.83
C GLY A 312 22.43 6.19 -13.00
N GLU A 313 23.00 5.19 -12.26
CA GLU A 313 24.33 4.66 -12.48
C GLU A 313 24.37 3.57 -13.57
#